data_f73cbc56b70b69a5a94c4adf6d1a9402
#
_entry.id   f73cbc56b70b69a5a94c4adf6d1a9402
#
_cell.length_a   1.000
_cell.length_b   1.000
_cell.length_c   1.000
_cell.angle_alpha   90.00
_cell.angle_beta   90.00
_cell.angle_gamma   90.00
#
_symmetry.space_group_name_H-M   'P 1'
#
loop_
_entity.id
_entity.type
_entity.pdbx_description
1 polymer ?
#
loop_
_entity_poly.entity_id
_entity_poly.type
_entity_poly.pdbx_seq_one_letter_code
_entity_poly.pdbx_strand_id
1 'polypeptide(L)'
;MLHRRNFLKLTTIGSLGTLARMQPTYAQSPARPRTRIVFLGTKGGPRVETGRSNPANLIEINGTRIVLDCGMGVSHQLAEARVPLPSVKYILISHHHSDHNLEYGNLVYNAWASGLSTPIQSFGPKGLQEMTKTFWELNKFDVETRIADEGRPDHCKLLVAKDIDADGDIVKTDDFTITAFRTPHPPISDNFAYKFTTPDGVIVFSSDTEYNPKLAEFAKGADVLVHEALYAPFVDKLVARVKNGATLGKHLLASHTTTQDVGKIAAAAGVKLLVLSHLVPGDIDVTDDLWLAGVRENYSGKVIVARDLMELPLPL
;
A
#
# COMPACT_ATOMS: atom_id res chain seq x y z
N MET A 1 -73.41 31.96 -51.71
CA MET A 1 -72.63 32.70 -52.73
C MET A 1 -71.23 32.06 -52.85
N LEU A 2 -70.98 31.72 -54.05
CA LEU A 2 -69.80 31.16 -54.68
C LEU A 2 -68.48 31.74 -54.20
N HIS A 3 -67.37 30.96 -54.08
CA HIS A 3 -66.28 31.04 -55.04
C HIS A 3 -65.32 29.88 -54.94
N ARG A 4 -65.13 29.25 -56.09
CA ARG A 4 -64.10 28.23 -56.41
C ARG A 4 -62.67 28.85 -56.29
N ARG A 5 -61.69 28.11 -55.78
CA ARG A 5 -60.30 28.32 -56.16
C ARG A 5 -59.50 27.02 -56.28
N ASN A 6 -58.78 26.99 -57.34
CA ASN A 6 -58.05 25.95 -58.02
C ASN A 6 -56.97 25.25 -57.18
N PHE A 7 -56.85 23.95 -57.40
CA PHE A 7 -55.68 23.13 -57.02
C PHE A 7 -54.49 23.38 -57.93
N LEU A 8 -53.35 23.78 -57.34
CA LEU A 8 -52.04 23.57 -57.98
C LEU A 8 -51.38 22.39 -57.28
N LYS A 9 -51.09 21.34 -58.06
CA LYS A 9 -50.25 20.24 -57.63
C LYS A 9 -48.79 20.64 -57.79
N LEU A 10 -48.02 20.76 -56.70
CA LEU A 10 -46.58 20.81 -56.69
C LEU A 10 -46.07 19.39 -56.32
N THR A 11 -45.40 18.76 -57.25
CA THR A 11 -44.66 17.52 -57.07
C THR A 11 -43.28 17.90 -56.47
N THR A 12 -43.08 17.61 -55.20
CA THR A 12 -41.76 17.71 -54.56
C THR A 12 -41.10 16.33 -54.59
N ILE A 13 -40.01 16.25 -55.31
CA ILE A 13 -39.06 15.13 -55.29
C ILE A 13 -38.30 15.20 -53.98
N GLY A 14 -38.60 14.29 -53.03
CA GLY A 14 -37.87 14.16 -51.81
C GLY A 14 -36.59 13.33 -52.01
N SER A 15 -35.44 13.93 -51.96
CA SER A 15 -34.18 13.26 -51.83
C SER A 15 -34.02 12.75 -50.38
N LEU A 16 -34.07 11.43 -50.18
CA LEU A 16 -33.69 10.78 -48.92
C LEU A 16 -32.19 10.94 -48.69
N GLY A 17 -31.82 11.94 -47.94
CA GLY A 17 -30.48 12.04 -47.37
C GLY A 17 -30.40 11.07 -46.18
N THR A 18 -29.64 9.99 -46.27
CA THR A 18 -29.26 9.12 -45.19
C THR A 18 -28.34 9.89 -44.21
N LEU A 19 -28.91 10.41 -43.13
CA LEU A 19 -28.17 10.93 -41.99
C LEU A 19 -27.51 9.73 -41.26
N ALA A 20 -26.25 9.48 -41.59
CA ALA A 20 -25.42 8.59 -40.79
C ALA A 20 -25.30 9.16 -39.36
N ARG A 21 -25.97 8.54 -38.40
CA ARG A 21 -25.77 8.82 -36.99
C ARG A 21 -24.34 8.44 -36.62
N MET A 22 -23.45 9.39 -36.52
CA MET A 22 -22.18 9.22 -35.83
C MET A 22 -22.48 8.94 -34.34
N GLN A 23 -22.37 7.69 -33.94
CA GLN A 23 -22.35 7.35 -32.53
C GLN A 23 -21.05 7.93 -31.93
N PRO A 24 -21.10 8.63 -30.78
CA PRO A 24 -19.89 9.04 -30.12
C PRO A 24 -19.12 7.78 -29.72
N THR A 25 -17.93 7.60 -30.27
CA THR A 25 -16.95 6.62 -29.78
C THR A 25 -16.53 7.07 -28.38
N TYR A 26 -17.14 6.50 -27.35
CA TYR A 26 -16.61 6.60 -26.00
C TYR A 26 -15.22 5.98 -26.03
N ALA A 27 -14.20 6.82 -25.84
CA ALA A 27 -12.86 6.31 -25.62
C ALA A 27 -12.93 5.34 -24.43
N GLN A 28 -12.63 4.08 -24.66
CA GLN A 28 -12.53 3.09 -23.59
C GLN A 28 -11.48 3.62 -22.62
N SER A 29 -11.87 3.79 -21.34
CA SER A 29 -10.89 4.06 -20.29
C SER A 29 -9.79 3.01 -20.38
N PRO A 30 -8.51 3.38 -20.29
CA PRO A 30 -7.43 2.40 -20.36
C PRO A 30 -7.71 1.29 -19.35
N ALA A 31 -7.55 0.04 -19.79
CA ALA A 31 -7.73 -1.11 -18.91
C ALA A 31 -6.84 -0.94 -17.70
N ARG A 32 -7.39 -1.16 -16.49
CA ARG A 32 -6.59 -1.10 -15.26
C ARG A 32 -5.46 -2.13 -15.36
N PRO A 33 -4.24 -1.77 -14.92
CA PRO A 33 -3.14 -2.72 -14.88
C PRO A 33 -3.53 -3.93 -14.02
N ARG A 34 -3.09 -5.13 -14.41
CA ARG A 34 -3.37 -6.35 -13.64
C ARG A 34 -2.68 -6.33 -12.28
N THR A 35 -1.48 -5.75 -12.23
CA THR A 35 -0.72 -5.55 -10.99
C THR A 35 -0.37 -4.08 -10.82
N ARG A 36 -0.62 -3.53 -9.63
CA ARG A 36 -0.20 -2.19 -9.25
C ARG A 36 0.08 -2.08 -7.76
N ILE A 37 0.95 -1.13 -7.41
CA ILE A 37 1.17 -0.67 -6.03
C ILE A 37 0.52 0.71 -5.90
N VAL A 38 -0.17 0.95 -4.78
CA VAL A 38 -0.56 2.29 -4.35
C VAL A 38 0.09 2.54 -2.98
N PHE A 39 0.94 3.56 -2.91
CA PHE A 39 1.58 3.96 -1.66
C PHE A 39 0.59 4.77 -0.83
N LEU A 40 -0.08 4.13 0.13
CA LEU A 40 -1.11 4.78 0.95
C LEU A 40 -0.50 5.70 2.00
N GLY A 41 0.68 5.38 2.50
CA GLY A 41 1.42 6.18 3.44
C GLY A 41 2.92 5.93 3.35
N THR A 42 3.71 7.00 3.34
CA THR A 42 5.15 6.94 3.02
C THR A 42 6.05 7.52 4.10
N LYS A 43 5.49 7.96 5.23
CA LYS A 43 6.22 8.53 6.34
C LYS A 43 6.70 7.46 7.32
N GLY A 44 7.96 7.47 7.69
CA GLY A 44 8.51 6.65 8.77
C GLY A 44 8.34 7.29 10.15
N GLY A 45 8.13 6.42 11.15
CA GLY A 45 7.96 6.78 12.55
C GLY A 45 6.53 7.16 12.97
N PRO A 46 6.21 7.02 14.27
CA PRO A 46 4.84 7.01 14.76
C PRO A 46 4.19 8.39 14.92
N ARG A 47 4.95 9.48 14.79
CA ARG A 47 4.40 10.82 14.99
C ARG A 47 3.43 11.17 13.87
N VAL A 48 2.30 11.75 14.27
CA VAL A 48 1.28 12.23 13.33
C VAL A 48 1.62 13.66 12.95
N GLU A 49 1.82 13.90 11.68
CA GLU A 49 2.09 15.23 11.14
C GLU A 49 1.38 15.46 9.81
N THR A 50 1.34 16.69 9.35
CA THR A 50 0.78 17.01 8.03
C THR A 50 1.73 16.60 6.91
N GLY A 51 1.16 16.21 5.77
CA GLY A 51 1.90 16.00 4.53
C GLY A 51 2.12 14.55 4.13
N ARG A 52 2.32 13.62 5.07
CA ARG A 52 2.47 12.20 4.77
C ARG A 52 1.79 11.34 5.84
N SER A 53 1.10 10.29 5.41
CA SER A 53 0.53 9.26 6.28
C SER A 53 1.58 8.24 6.71
N ASN A 54 1.32 7.53 7.82
CA ASN A 54 2.18 6.45 8.29
C ASN A 54 2.19 5.26 7.31
N PRO A 55 3.17 4.34 7.41
CA PRO A 55 3.37 3.30 6.42
C PRO A 55 2.11 2.45 6.18
N ALA A 56 1.68 2.43 4.95
CA ALA A 56 0.67 1.53 4.43
C ALA A 56 0.80 1.44 2.91
N ASN A 57 0.61 0.26 2.35
CA ASN A 57 0.69 0.05 0.91
C ASN A 57 -0.46 -0.85 0.46
N LEU A 58 -1.07 -0.53 -0.67
CA LEU A 58 -1.99 -1.44 -1.36
C LEU A 58 -1.25 -2.10 -2.53
N ILE A 59 -1.29 -3.41 -2.57
CA ILE A 59 -0.86 -4.20 -3.72
C ILE A 59 -2.12 -4.83 -4.32
N GLU A 60 -2.42 -4.51 -5.56
CA GLU A 60 -3.54 -5.10 -6.31
C GLU A 60 -3.01 -6.02 -7.40
N ILE A 61 -3.43 -7.30 -7.40
CA ILE A 61 -3.00 -8.33 -8.34
C ILE A 61 -4.25 -9.01 -8.88
N ASN A 62 -4.55 -8.88 -10.17
CA ASN A 62 -5.76 -9.43 -10.81
C ASN A 62 -7.05 -9.11 -10.02
N GLY A 63 -7.14 -7.92 -9.45
CA GLY A 63 -8.29 -7.50 -8.63
C GLY A 63 -8.26 -7.99 -7.16
N THR A 64 -7.33 -8.86 -6.80
CA THR A 64 -7.07 -9.20 -5.39
C THR A 64 -6.34 -8.06 -4.70
N ARG A 65 -6.89 -7.57 -3.58
CA ARG A 65 -6.36 -6.42 -2.83
C ARG A 65 -5.68 -6.88 -1.55
N ILE A 66 -4.43 -6.49 -1.42
CA ILE A 66 -3.54 -6.83 -0.31
C ILE A 66 -3.06 -5.52 0.30
N VAL A 67 -3.26 -5.35 1.60
CA VAL A 67 -2.72 -4.20 2.34
C VAL A 67 -1.49 -4.65 3.10
N LEU A 68 -0.37 -3.98 2.89
CA LEU A 68 0.86 -4.17 3.64
C LEU A 68 1.06 -2.99 4.57
N ASP A 69 1.06 -3.28 5.86
CA ASP A 69 1.04 -2.38 6.99
C ASP A 69 -0.22 -1.51 7.11
N CYS A 70 -0.54 -1.16 8.33
CA CYS A 70 -1.75 -0.44 8.72
C CYS A 70 -1.40 0.70 9.67
N GLY A 71 -0.52 1.59 9.21
CA GLY A 71 -0.22 2.81 9.92
C GLY A 71 -1.40 3.77 9.92
N MET A 72 -1.27 4.84 10.70
CA MET A 72 -2.33 5.83 10.83
C MET A 72 -2.73 6.43 9.48
N GLY A 73 -4.03 6.46 9.23
CA GLY A 73 -4.62 6.95 7.99
C GLY A 73 -4.96 5.87 6.97
N VAL A 74 -4.62 4.59 7.18
CA VAL A 74 -4.78 3.53 6.18
C VAL A 74 -6.20 3.44 5.63
N SER A 75 -7.24 3.46 6.48
CA SER A 75 -8.64 3.39 6.05
C SER A 75 -9.04 4.60 5.20
N HIS A 76 -8.60 5.79 5.60
CA HIS A 76 -8.86 7.04 4.88
C HIS A 76 -8.16 7.02 3.52
N GLN A 77 -6.89 6.64 3.48
CA GLN A 77 -6.10 6.58 2.25
C GLN A 77 -6.63 5.55 1.24
N LEU A 78 -7.15 4.41 1.73
CA LEU A 78 -7.87 3.46 0.86
C LEU A 78 -9.13 4.10 0.25
N ALA A 79 -9.89 4.87 1.05
CA ALA A 79 -11.08 5.57 0.56
C ALA A 79 -10.70 6.65 -0.48
N GLU A 80 -9.65 7.44 -0.25
CA GLU A 80 -9.11 8.42 -1.22
C GLU A 80 -8.65 7.73 -2.52
N ALA A 81 -8.00 6.56 -2.41
CA ALA A 81 -7.65 5.71 -3.55
C ALA A 81 -8.88 5.03 -4.22
N ARG A 82 -10.11 5.31 -3.74
CA ARG A 82 -11.38 4.73 -4.21
C ARG A 82 -11.39 3.20 -4.14
N VAL A 83 -10.82 2.66 -3.08
CA VAL A 83 -10.79 1.23 -2.78
C VAL A 83 -11.82 0.93 -1.71
N PRO A 84 -12.89 0.17 -1.99
CA PRO A 84 -13.86 -0.23 -0.99
C PRO A 84 -13.19 -1.10 0.08
N LEU A 85 -13.27 -0.73 1.35
CA LEU A 85 -12.65 -1.47 2.45
C LEU A 85 -13.06 -2.96 2.51
N PRO A 86 -14.35 -3.33 2.26
CA PRO A 86 -14.77 -4.74 2.22
C PRO A 86 -14.13 -5.57 1.09
N SER A 87 -13.45 -4.94 0.14
CA SER A 87 -12.78 -5.62 -0.96
C SER A 87 -11.35 -6.06 -0.66
N VAL A 88 -10.80 -5.66 0.49
CA VAL A 88 -9.49 -6.12 0.97
C VAL A 88 -9.57 -7.61 1.28
N LYS A 89 -8.65 -8.38 0.72
CA LYS A 89 -8.59 -9.83 0.90
C LYS A 89 -7.51 -10.29 1.86
N TYR A 90 -6.37 -9.60 1.83
CA TYR A 90 -5.22 -9.91 2.67
C TYR A 90 -4.72 -8.64 3.37
N ILE A 91 -4.26 -8.81 4.62
CA ILE A 91 -3.52 -7.78 5.35
C ILE A 91 -2.21 -8.42 5.83
N LEU A 92 -1.11 -7.75 5.57
CA LEU A 92 0.21 -8.15 6.02
C LEU A 92 0.73 -7.10 6.99
N ILE A 93 1.22 -7.52 8.13
CA ILE A 93 1.89 -6.63 9.10
C ILE A 93 3.37 -7.00 9.12
N SER A 94 4.23 -6.03 8.88
CA SER A 94 5.67 -6.26 8.85
C SER A 94 6.23 -6.50 10.27
N HIS A 95 5.86 -5.66 11.21
CA HIS A 95 6.27 -5.73 12.62
C HIS A 95 5.33 -4.94 13.53
N HIS A 96 5.56 -5.00 14.85
CA HIS A 96 4.67 -4.42 15.85
C HIS A 96 5.05 -3.01 16.31
N HIS A 97 5.74 -2.19 15.50
CA HIS A 97 5.74 -0.75 15.76
C HIS A 97 4.39 -0.12 15.42
N SER A 98 4.00 0.89 16.19
CA SER A 98 2.68 1.49 16.10
C SER A 98 2.42 2.19 14.76
N ASP A 99 3.43 2.72 14.10
CA ASP A 99 3.30 3.31 12.78
C ASP A 99 3.02 2.29 11.68
N HIS A 100 3.20 0.99 11.92
CA HIS A 100 2.88 -0.09 10.98
C HIS A 100 1.59 -0.84 11.29
N ASN A 101 1.06 -0.78 12.53
CA ASN A 101 -0.06 -1.62 12.91
C ASN A 101 -1.17 -0.95 13.73
N LEU A 102 -1.01 0.34 14.12
CA LEU A 102 -1.95 0.99 15.05
C LEU A 102 -3.39 1.00 14.52
N GLU A 103 -3.59 1.14 13.23
CA GLU A 103 -4.92 1.13 12.61
C GLU A 103 -5.29 -0.21 11.95
N TYR A 104 -4.55 -1.28 12.22
CA TYR A 104 -4.93 -2.63 11.76
C TYR A 104 -6.33 -3.01 12.23
N GLY A 105 -6.61 -2.90 13.51
CA GLY A 105 -7.93 -3.17 14.07
C GLY A 105 -9.00 -2.26 13.49
N ASN A 106 -8.71 -0.96 13.34
CA ASN A 106 -9.63 0.01 12.74
C ASN A 106 -9.98 -0.35 11.30
N LEU A 107 -8.99 -0.76 10.49
CA LEU A 107 -9.22 -1.16 9.10
C LEU A 107 -10.17 -2.36 9.01
N VAL A 108 -9.94 -3.42 9.80
CA VAL A 108 -10.80 -4.61 9.78
C VAL A 108 -12.20 -4.31 10.33
N TYR A 109 -12.31 -3.46 11.36
CA TYR A 109 -13.58 -2.99 11.88
C TYR A 109 -14.36 -2.20 10.83
N ASN A 110 -13.71 -1.23 10.20
CA ASN A 110 -14.32 -0.39 9.17
C ASN A 110 -14.76 -1.21 7.95
N ALA A 111 -13.99 -2.22 7.55
CA ALA A 111 -14.37 -3.14 6.49
C ALA A 111 -15.63 -3.94 6.90
N TRP A 112 -15.67 -4.49 8.13
CA TRP A 112 -16.83 -5.18 8.66
C TRP A 112 -18.07 -4.28 8.73
N ALA A 113 -17.92 -3.08 9.28
CA ALA A 113 -18.99 -2.10 9.36
C ALA A 113 -19.48 -1.62 7.99
N SER A 114 -18.65 -1.71 6.95
CA SER A 114 -18.98 -1.33 5.57
C SER A 114 -19.53 -2.47 4.71
N GLY A 115 -19.85 -3.63 5.30
CA GLY A 115 -20.49 -4.74 4.60
C GLY A 115 -19.53 -5.84 4.11
N LEU A 116 -18.44 -6.08 4.83
CA LEU A 116 -17.56 -7.24 4.58
C LEU A 116 -18.38 -8.53 4.61
N SER A 117 -18.31 -9.31 3.54
CA SER A 117 -19.05 -10.57 3.38
C SER A 117 -18.13 -11.77 3.10
N THR A 118 -16.85 -11.53 2.84
CA THR A 118 -15.84 -12.58 2.61
C THR A 118 -14.69 -12.42 3.59
N PRO A 119 -14.07 -13.52 4.07
CA PRO A 119 -13.00 -13.42 5.04
C PRO A 119 -11.79 -12.63 4.55
N ILE A 120 -11.28 -11.76 5.43
CA ILE A 120 -9.94 -11.16 5.33
C ILE A 120 -8.96 -12.10 6.04
N GLN A 121 -7.86 -12.43 5.39
CA GLN A 121 -6.77 -13.17 6.00
C GLN A 121 -5.63 -12.20 6.35
N SER A 122 -5.24 -12.17 7.61
CA SER A 122 -4.13 -11.33 8.07
C SER A 122 -2.93 -12.19 8.46
N PHE A 123 -1.74 -11.77 8.06
CA PHE A 123 -0.48 -12.42 8.40
C PHE A 123 0.48 -11.39 8.98
N GLY A 124 1.25 -11.77 9.99
CA GLY A 124 2.22 -10.86 10.59
C GLY A 124 3.06 -11.53 11.68
N PRO A 125 3.88 -10.79 12.40
CA PRO A 125 4.72 -11.32 13.46
C PRO A 125 3.90 -11.95 14.59
N LYS A 126 4.56 -12.77 15.39
CA LYS A 126 3.96 -13.40 16.57
C LYS A 126 3.25 -12.35 17.43
N GLY A 127 2.01 -12.64 17.80
CA GLY A 127 1.13 -11.76 18.56
C GLY A 127 0.04 -11.07 17.73
N LEU A 128 0.06 -11.17 16.39
CA LEU A 128 -1.00 -10.61 15.55
C LEU A 128 -2.37 -11.24 15.85
N GLN A 129 -2.41 -12.56 16.11
CA GLN A 129 -3.65 -13.24 16.48
C GLN A 129 -4.22 -12.69 17.80
N GLU A 130 -3.38 -12.50 18.82
CA GLU A 130 -3.82 -11.98 20.11
C GLU A 130 -4.22 -10.49 20.00
N MET A 131 -3.48 -9.69 19.21
CA MET A 131 -3.84 -8.31 18.90
C MET A 131 -5.23 -8.21 18.26
N THR A 132 -5.51 -9.11 17.30
CA THR A 132 -6.81 -9.19 16.63
C THR A 132 -7.93 -9.47 17.64
N LYS A 133 -7.75 -10.50 18.46
CA LYS A 133 -8.72 -10.87 19.50
C LYS A 133 -8.95 -9.73 20.49
N THR A 134 -7.87 -9.13 21.00
CA THR A 134 -7.94 -8.04 21.97
C THR A 134 -8.64 -6.81 21.40
N PHE A 135 -8.44 -6.50 20.12
CA PHE A 135 -9.14 -5.40 19.46
C PHE A 135 -10.66 -5.61 19.42
N TRP A 136 -11.12 -6.83 19.14
CA TRP A 136 -12.54 -7.14 19.15
C TRP A 136 -13.14 -7.09 20.56
N GLU A 137 -12.43 -7.58 21.57
CA GLU A 137 -12.85 -7.46 22.97
C GLU A 137 -12.94 -5.99 23.41
N LEU A 138 -11.99 -5.14 22.99
CA LEU A 138 -12.02 -3.70 23.27
C LEU A 138 -13.27 -3.04 22.69
N ASN A 139 -13.73 -3.48 21.52
CA ASN A 139 -14.87 -2.90 20.81
C ASN A 139 -16.17 -3.71 21.01
N LYS A 140 -16.17 -4.67 21.93
CA LYS A 140 -17.26 -5.64 22.12
C LYS A 140 -18.64 -5.00 22.23
N PHE A 141 -18.77 -3.93 22.99
CA PHE A 141 -20.06 -3.25 23.20
C PHE A 141 -20.70 -2.84 21.87
N ASP A 142 -19.97 -2.16 21.01
CA ASP A 142 -20.49 -1.70 19.72
C ASP A 142 -20.70 -2.86 18.74
N VAL A 143 -19.79 -3.83 18.73
CA VAL A 143 -19.88 -5.04 17.88
C VAL A 143 -21.15 -5.84 18.21
N GLU A 144 -21.40 -6.15 19.48
CA GLU A 144 -22.59 -6.90 19.90
C GLU A 144 -23.88 -6.12 19.62
N THR A 145 -23.86 -4.80 19.85
CA THR A 145 -25.00 -3.92 19.53
C THR A 145 -25.34 -3.98 18.05
N ARG A 146 -24.34 -3.84 17.15
CA ARG A 146 -24.59 -3.88 15.70
C ARG A 146 -25.01 -5.25 15.20
N ILE A 147 -24.51 -6.32 15.81
CA ILE A 147 -24.97 -7.68 15.46
C ILE A 147 -26.45 -7.84 15.84
N ALA A 148 -26.83 -7.39 17.05
CA ALA A 148 -28.20 -7.53 17.55
C ALA A 148 -29.21 -6.60 16.86
N ASP A 149 -28.83 -5.34 16.62
CA ASP A 149 -29.71 -4.28 16.10
C ASP A 149 -29.74 -4.22 14.56
N GLU A 150 -28.56 -4.30 13.93
CA GLU A 150 -28.42 -4.16 12.48
C GLU A 150 -28.36 -5.51 11.73
N GLY A 151 -28.29 -6.65 12.44
CA GLY A 151 -28.18 -7.97 11.82
C GLY A 151 -26.85 -8.22 11.12
N ARG A 152 -25.77 -7.57 11.56
CA ARG A 152 -24.45 -7.75 10.96
C ARG A 152 -23.93 -9.17 11.17
N PRO A 153 -23.11 -9.68 10.24
CA PRO A 153 -22.53 -11.02 10.37
C PRO A 153 -21.55 -11.09 11.53
N ASP A 154 -21.40 -12.29 12.09
CA ASP A 154 -20.39 -12.56 13.11
C ASP A 154 -18.98 -12.29 12.56
N HIS A 155 -18.28 -11.33 13.16
CA HIS A 155 -16.94 -10.89 12.78
C HIS A 155 -15.89 -12.00 12.91
N CYS A 156 -16.05 -12.94 13.86
CA CYS A 156 -15.12 -14.03 14.09
C CYS A 156 -14.94 -14.95 12.88
N LYS A 157 -15.94 -15.00 11.98
CA LYS A 157 -15.88 -15.77 10.74
C LYS A 157 -15.28 -15.01 9.56
N LEU A 158 -15.17 -13.69 9.70
CA LEU A 158 -14.75 -12.79 8.63
C LEU A 158 -13.32 -12.27 8.79
N LEU A 159 -12.65 -12.61 9.89
CA LEU A 159 -11.28 -12.20 10.13
C LEU A 159 -10.46 -13.37 10.63
N VAL A 160 -9.44 -13.75 9.86
CA VAL A 160 -8.55 -14.87 10.17
C VAL A 160 -7.13 -14.34 10.27
N ALA A 161 -6.64 -14.11 11.47
CA ALA A 161 -5.25 -13.72 11.72
C ALA A 161 -4.36 -14.96 11.92
N LYS A 162 -3.14 -14.89 11.40
CA LYS A 162 -2.10 -15.92 11.53
C LYS A 162 -0.76 -15.28 11.85
N ASP A 163 -0.10 -15.79 12.86
CA ASP A 163 1.27 -15.42 13.17
C ASP A 163 2.22 -16.14 12.18
N ILE A 164 3.27 -15.44 11.75
CA ILE A 164 4.33 -16.01 10.89
C ILE A 164 5.43 -16.55 11.79
N ASP A 165 5.65 -17.85 11.72
CA ASP A 165 6.65 -18.52 12.57
C ASP A 165 8.03 -18.61 11.92
N ALA A 166 8.10 -18.65 10.58
CA ALA A 166 9.33 -18.84 9.83
C ALA A 166 9.31 -18.12 8.48
N ASP A 167 10.49 -17.92 7.91
CA ASP A 167 10.66 -17.46 6.55
C ASP A 167 10.06 -18.46 5.54
N GLY A 168 9.52 -17.96 4.45
CA GLY A 168 8.95 -18.78 3.37
C GLY A 168 7.64 -18.25 2.82
N ASP A 169 7.00 -19.09 2.01
CA ASP A 169 5.73 -18.76 1.36
C ASP A 169 4.58 -18.79 2.36
N ILE A 170 3.92 -17.66 2.56
CA ILE A 170 2.79 -17.51 3.50
C ILE A 170 1.43 -17.52 2.77
N VAL A 171 1.40 -17.14 1.51
CA VAL A 171 0.24 -17.20 0.62
C VAL A 171 0.70 -17.72 -0.73
N LYS A 172 -0.03 -18.71 -1.27
CA LYS A 172 0.16 -19.20 -2.63
C LYS A 172 -1.19 -19.40 -3.29
N THR A 173 -1.37 -18.76 -4.44
CA THR A 173 -2.55 -18.86 -5.28
C THR A 173 -2.14 -19.18 -6.72
N ASP A 174 -3.09 -19.32 -7.62
CA ASP A 174 -2.79 -19.49 -9.05
C ASP A 174 -2.23 -18.20 -9.68
N ASP A 175 -2.55 -17.03 -9.09
CA ASP A 175 -2.16 -15.73 -9.61
C ASP A 175 -0.86 -15.19 -9.01
N PHE A 176 -0.54 -15.50 -7.74
CA PHE A 176 0.63 -14.94 -7.07
C PHE A 176 1.10 -15.77 -5.87
N THR A 177 2.32 -15.51 -5.48
CA THR A 177 2.91 -16.01 -4.22
C THR A 177 3.38 -14.84 -3.37
N ILE A 178 3.14 -14.90 -2.05
CA ILE A 178 3.70 -13.97 -1.07
C ILE A 178 4.67 -14.74 -0.20
N THR A 179 5.93 -14.30 -0.18
CA THR A 179 7.00 -14.88 0.63
C THR A 179 7.41 -13.88 1.71
N ALA A 180 7.49 -14.33 2.97
CA ALA A 180 8.02 -13.55 4.09
C ALA A 180 9.49 -13.88 4.33
N PHE A 181 10.30 -12.89 4.67
CA PHE A 181 11.72 -13.03 4.99
C PHE A 181 12.06 -12.15 6.20
N ARG A 182 12.61 -12.76 7.25
CA ARG A 182 12.93 -12.03 8.48
C ARG A 182 14.12 -11.09 8.28
N THR A 183 13.94 -9.83 8.67
CA THR A 183 14.97 -8.80 8.60
C THR A 183 15.29 -8.24 9.99
N PRO A 184 16.54 -7.82 10.25
CA PRO A 184 16.91 -7.25 11.54
C PRO A 184 16.40 -5.82 11.69
N HIS A 185 15.67 -5.57 12.77
CA HIS A 185 15.17 -4.24 13.14
C HIS A 185 15.23 -4.08 14.68
N PRO A 186 16.43 -3.98 15.28
CA PRO A 186 16.57 -3.99 16.73
C PRO A 186 15.81 -2.82 17.42
N PRO A 187 15.14 -3.07 18.56
CA PRO A 187 15.16 -4.32 19.33
C PRO A 187 14.13 -5.37 18.90
N ILE A 188 13.37 -5.14 17.84
CA ILE A 188 12.36 -6.08 17.35
C ILE A 188 13.02 -7.23 16.60
N SER A 189 12.70 -8.47 17.00
CA SER A 189 13.23 -9.68 16.38
C SER A 189 12.33 -10.24 15.28
N ASP A 190 11.00 -10.07 15.44
CA ASP A 190 10.01 -10.53 14.47
C ASP A 190 9.60 -9.35 13.57
N ASN A 191 10.38 -9.16 12.52
CA ASN A 191 10.17 -8.15 11.49
C ASN A 191 10.40 -8.79 10.12
N PHE A 192 9.49 -8.57 9.16
CA PHE A 192 9.47 -9.28 7.90
C PHE A 192 9.44 -8.35 6.70
N ALA A 193 10.40 -8.55 5.79
CA ALA A 193 10.30 -8.14 4.40
C ALA A 193 9.33 -9.07 3.65
N TYR A 194 8.69 -8.55 2.61
CA TYR A 194 7.74 -9.33 1.80
C TYR A 194 8.10 -9.29 0.32
N LYS A 195 8.03 -10.45 -0.34
CA LYS A 195 8.17 -10.58 -1.79
C LYS A 195 6.86 -11.06 -2.39
N PHE A 196 6.40 -10.34 -3.41
CA PHE A 196 5.25 -10.69 -4.22
C PHE A 196 5.74 -11.15 -5.60
N THR A 197 5.56 -12.43 -5.89
CA THR A 197 5.80 -12.97 -7.24
C THR A 197 4.48 -12.99 -7.97
N THR A 198 4.37 -12.19 -9.04
CA THR A 198 3.14 -11.97 -9.80
C THR A 198 3.35 -12.27 -11.29
N PRO A 199 2.30 -12.41 -12.09
CA PRO A 199 2.45 -12.58 -13.55
C PRO A 199 3.11 -11.39 -14.26
N ASP A 200 3.06 -10.19 -13.65
CA ASP A 200 3.57 -8.96 -14.24
C ASP A 200 4.96 -8.55 -13.73
N GLY A 201 5.50 -9.28 -12.74
CA GLY A 201 6.83 -9.04 -12.19
C GLY A 201 6.94 -9.37 -10.71
N VAL A 202 8.14 -9.18 -10.17
CA VAL A 202 8.50 -9.43 -8.79
C VAL A 202 8.67 -8.11 -8.04
N ILE A 203 7.95 -7.98 -6.93
CA ILE A 203 7.97 -6.81 -6.05
C ILE A 203 8.52 -7.24 -4.69
N VAL A 204 9.46 -6.49 -4.14
CA VAL A 204 9.96 -6.70 -2.77
C VAL A 204 9.78 -5.42 -1.96
N PHE A 205 9.27 -5.57 -0.74
CA PHE A 205 9.23 -4.54 0.29
C PHE A 205 10.21 -4.92 1.39
N SER A 206 11.12 -4.00 1.76
CA SER A 206 12.14 -4.25 2.78
C SER A 206 11.57 -4.38 4.19
N SER A 207 10.44 -3.74 4.48
CA SER A 207 10.07 -3.32 5.84
C SER A 207 11.16 -2.41 6.43
N ASP A 208 11.04 -2.04 7.71
CA ASP A 208 12.12 -1.37 8.43
C ASP A 208 13.26 -2.35 8.67
N THR A 209 14.48 -1.92 8.50
CA THR A 209 15.64 -2.81 8.68
C THR A 209 16.93 -2.03 8.86
N GLU A 210 17.80 -2.51 9.73
CA GLU A 210 19.21 -2.10 9.65
C GLU A 210 19.81 -2.57 8.31
N TYR A 211 21.00 -2.09 7.97
CA TYR A 211 21.68 -2.54 6.76
C TYR A 211 21.83 -4.06 6.71
N ASN A 212 21.16 -4.69 5.75
CA ASN A 212 21.08 -6.14 5.63
C ASN A 212 21.46 -6.65 4.24
N PRO A 213 22.71 -7.11 4.02
CA PRO A 213 23.11 -7.68 2.72
C PRO A 213 22.27 -8.90 2.27
N LYS A 214 21.68 -9.66 3.20
CA LYS A 214 20.80 -10.81 2.83
C LYS A 214 19.50 -10.35 2.18
N LEU A 215 19.06 -9.11 2.43
CA LEU A 215 17.92 -8.54 1.73
C LEU A 215 18.23 -8.36 0.23
N ALA A 216 19.50 -8.05 -0.15
CA ALA A 216 19.87 -8.01 -1.56
C ALA A 216 19.75 -9.39 -2.23
N GLU A 217 20.07 -10.46 -1.54
CA GLU A 217 19.89 -11.83 -2.03
C GLU A 217 18.39 -12.16 -2.18
N PHE A 218 17.58 -11.79 -1.19
CA PHE A 218 16.13 -11.97 -1.22
C PHE A 218 15.45 -11.18 -2.35
N ALA A 219 15.93 -9.96 -2.62
CA ALA A 219 15.42 -9.07 -3.67
C ALA A 219 16.11 -9.28 -5.05
N LYS A 220 16.97 -10.28 -5.20
CA LYS A 220 17.76 -10.47 -6.42
C LYS A 220 16.90 -10.53 -7.68
N GLY A 221 17.17 -9.61 -8.60
CA GLY A 221 16.50 -9.52 -9.88
C GLY A 221 15.03 -9.06 -9.80
N ALA A 222 14.58 -8.50 -8.68
CA ALA A 222 13.24 -7.97 -8.58
C ALA A 222 12.99 -6.82 -9.56
N ASP A 223 11.78 -6.74 -10.08
CA ASP A 223 11.36 -5.62 -10.93
C ASP A 223 11.26 -4.34 -10.10
N VAL A 224 10.72 -4.42 -8.89
CA VAL A 224 10.59 -3.30 -7.97
C VAL A 224 11.12 -3.71 -6.59
N LEU A 225 12.04 -2.91 -6.05
CA LEU A 225 12.38 -2.92 -4.61
C LEU A 225 11.84 -1.65 -3.99
N VAL A 226 10.89 -1.79 -3.09
CA VAL A 226 10.43 -0.71 -2.19
C VAL A 226 11.25 -0.83 -0.92
N HIS A 227 12.07 0.16 -0.62
CA HIS A 227 12.97 0.14 0.53
C HIS A 227 12.72 1.33 1.45
N GLU A 228 12.73 1.10 2.76
CA GLU A 228 12.79 2.18 3.74
C GLU A 228 14.06 3.02 3.56
N ALA A 229 14.06 4.25 4.04
CA ALA A 229 15.23 5.10 3.92
C ALA A 229 15.40 6.06 5.09
N LEU A 230 16.59 6.06 5.68
CA LEU A 230 17.02 7.04 6.68
C LEU A 230 17.94 8.08 6.05
N TYR A 231 17.54 9.36 6.11
CA TYR A 231 18.41 10.47 5.77
C TYR A 231 19.23 10.90 7.01
N ALA A 232 20.34 10.21 7.25
CA ALA A 232 21.15 10.33 8.45
C ALA A 232 21.58 11.79 8.81
N PRO A 233 21.90 12.70 7.84
CA PRO A 233 22.26 14.07 8.18
C PRO A 233 21.19 14.88 8.92
N PHE A 234 19.92 14.42 8.91
CA PHE A 234 18.82 15.13 9.59
C PHE A 234 18.36 14.47 10.88
N VAL A 235 19.03 13.40 11.33
CA VAL A 235 18.69 12.70 12.58
C VAL A 235 18.71 13.64 13.78
N ASP A 236 19.76 14.46 13.93
CA ASP A 236 19.86 15.40 15.04
C ASP A 236 18.73 16.44 15.04
N LYS A 237 18.29 16.92 13.87
CA LYS A 237 17.13 17.81 13.75
C LYS A 237 15.84 17.13 14.19
N LEU A 238 15.69 15.85 13.84
CA LEU A 238 14.54 15.05 14.27
C LEU A 238 14.54 14.86 15.78
N VAL A 239 15.67 14.44 16.36
CA VAL A 239 15.83 14.22 17.80
C VAL A 239 15.54 15.49 18.61
N ALA A 240 16.01 16.65 18.14
CA ALA A 240 15.77 17.93 18.80
C ALA A 240 14.27 18.29 18.91
N ARG A 241 13.41 17.71 18.07
CA ARG A 241 11.95 17.91 18.11
C ARG A 241 11.22 16.97 19.08
N VAL A 242 11.90 15.92 19.56
CA VAL A 242 11.33 14.88 20.44
C VAL A 242 11.91 15.05 21.85
N LYS A 243 11.21 15.79 22.71
CA LYS A 243 11.72 16.21 24.03
C LYS A 243 12.07 15.08 25.01
N ASN A 244 11.49 13.90 24.85
CA ASN A 244 11.64 12.75 25.77
C ASN A 244 12.24 11.51 25.08
N GLY A 245 12.93 11.69 23.98
CA GLY A 245 13.59 10.62 23.20
C GLY A 245 15.10 10.61 23.37
N ALA A 246 15.64 10.49 24.59
CA ALA A 246 17.07 10.61 24.87
C ALA A 246 17.96 9.63 24.06
N THR A 247 17.43 8.46 23.70
CA THR A 247 18.14 7.44 22.92
C THR A 247 17.66 7.33 21.48
N LEU A 248 16.73 8.20 21.04
CA LEU A 248 16.09 8.13 19.72
C LEU A 248 17.11 8.16 18.57
N GLY A 249 18.10 9.05 18.60
CA GLY A 249 19.10 9.14 17.55
C GLY A 249 19.92 7.85 17.41
N LYS A 250 20.32 7.25 18.55
CA LYS A 250 21.00 5.95 18.55
C LYS A 250 20.10 4.83 17.96
N HIS A 251 18.82 4.82 18.35
CA HIS A 251 17.86 3.85 17.83
C HIS A 251 17.72 3.99 16.31
N LEU A 252 17.46 5.19 15.79
CA LEU A 252 17.29 5.42 14.36
C LEU A 252 18.49 4.95 13.54
N LEU A 253 19.71 5.27 13.98
CA LEU A 253 20.92 4.86 13.27
C LEU A 253 21.23 3.37 13.38
N ALA A 254 20.73 2.68 14.40
CA ALA A 254 20.95 1.25 14.59
C ALA A 254 19.87 0.37 13.94
N SER A 255 18.70 0.93 13.63
CA SER A 255 17.51 0.16 13.26
C SER A 255 17.01 0.42 11.84
N HIS A 256 17.59 1.43 11.17
CA HIS A 256 17.18 1.84 9.82
C HIS A 256 18.36 1.88 8.85
N THR A 257 18.07 1.77 7.57
CA THR A 257 19.07 1.76 6.49
C THR A 257 19.26 3.16 5.94
N THR A 258 20.51 3.66 5.94
CA THR A 258 20.85 4.96 5.35
C THR A 258 20.65 4.95 3.84
N THR A 259 20.44 6.13 3.25
CA THR A 259 20.28 6.25 1.78
C THR A 259 21.44 5.66 1.01
N GLN A 260 22.70 5.81 1.51
CA GLN A 260 23.89 5.21 0.91
C GLN A 260 23.84 3.68 0.92
N ASP A 261 23.39 3.10 2.02
CA ASP A 261 23.30 1.65 2.19
C ASP A 261 22.12 1.06 1.41
N VAL A 262 21.01 1.79 1.28
CA VAL A 262 19.93 1.44 0.35
C VAL A 262 20.46 1.32 -1.08
N GLY A 263 21.30 2.26 -1.51
CA GLY A 263 21.98 2.20 -2.80
C GLY A 263 22.81 0.93 -2.99
N LYS A 264 23.58 0.52 -1.95
CA LYS A 264 24.36 -0.74 -1.98
C LYS A 264 23.47 -1.97 -2.13
N ILE A 265 22.35 -2.03 -1.37
CA ILE A 265 21.40 -3.14 -1.46
C ILE A 265 20.79 -3.22 -2.85
N ALA A 266 20.31 -2.09 -3.40
CA ALA A 266 19.70 -2.05 -4.71
C ALA A 266 20.67 -2.47 -5.84
N ALA A 267 21.92 -2.02 -5.76
CA ALA A 267 22.97 -2.39 -6.70
C ALA A 267 23.31 -3.90 -6.62
N ALA A 268 23.48 -4.43 -5.41
CA ALA A 268 23.79 -5.85 -5.20
C ALA A 268 22.63 -6.76 -5.62
N ALA A 269 21.38 -6.34 -5.41
CA ALA A 269 20.20 -7.05 -5.84
C ALA A 269 19.95 -6.99 -7.37
N GLY A 270 20.49 -5.99 -8.06
CA GLY A 270 20.28 -5.79 -9.50
C GLY A 270 18.83 -5.51 -9.85
N VAL A 271 18.12 -4.73 -9.03
CA VAL A 271 16.70 -4.41 -9.24
C VAL A 271 16.50 -3.47 -10.41
N LYS A 272 15.35 -3.54 -11.09
CA LYS A 272 15.04 -2.67 -12.24
C LYS A 272 14.61 -1.27 -11.78
N LEU A 273 13.86 -1.19 -10.68
CA LEU A 273 13.40 0.05 -10.08
C LEU A 273 13.55 -0.02 -8.55
N LEU A 274 14.22 0.97 -7.98
CA LEU A 274 14.21 1.24 -6.55
C LEU A 274 13.16 2.31 -6.22
N VAL A 275 12.33 2.07 -5.21
CA VAL A 275 11.39 3.05 -4.68
C VAL A 275 11.74 3.30 -3.22
N LEU A 276 12.02 4.54 -2.85
CA LEU A 276 12.21 4.92 -1.45
C LEU A 276 10.85 5.21 -0.83
N SER A 277 10.51 4.52 0.25
CA SER A 277 9.31 4.72 1.06
C SER A 277 9.68 4.59 2.53
N HIS A 278 8.73 4.74 3.46
CA HIS A 278 9.04 4.80 4.88
C HIS A 278 10.21 5.76 5.15
N LEU A 279 9.99 7.04 4.82
CA LEU A 279 11.05 8.05 4.84
C LEU A 279 11.29 8.57 6.27
N VAL A 280 12.52 8.49 6.76
CA VAL A 280 12.92 8.97 8.07
C VAL A 280 14.04 10.02 7.93
N PRO A 281 13.80 11.25 8.34
CA PRO A 281 12.61 11.84 8.93
C PRO A 281 11.56 12.19 7.86
N GLY A 282 10.34 11.67 8.00
CA GLY A 282 9.25 11.96 7.06
C GLY A 282 8.52 13.28 7.32
N ASP A 283 8.74 13.87 8.46
CA ASP A 283 8.13 15.11 8.96
C ASP A 283 9.03 16.36 8.83
N ILE A 284 10.22 16.19 8.30
CA ILE A 284 11.15 17.28 7.97
C ILE A 284 11.22 17.36 6.44
N ASP A 285 11.25 18.58 5.93
CA ASP A 285 11.32 18.80 4.48
C ASP A 285 12.71 18.41 3.95
N VAL A 286 12.84 17.16 3.56
CA VAL A 286 13.97 16.60 2.84
C VAL A 286 13.58 16.48 1.38
N THR A 287 14.25 17.23 0.51
CA THR A 287 13.95 17.22 -0.93
C THR A 287 14.29 15.88 -1.58
N ASP A 288 13.64 15.57 -2.71
CA ASP A 288 13.95 14.35 -3.46
C ASP A 288 15.43 14.28 -3.85
N ASP A 289 16.05 15.40 -4.22
CA ASP A 289 17.47 15.45 -4.56
C ASP A 289 18.38 15.00 -3.40
N LEU A 290 18.02 15.34 -2.16
CA LEU A 290 18.77 14.91 -0.97
C LEU A 290 18.62 13.41 -0.73
N TRP A 291 17.41 12.87 -0.88
CA TRP A 291 17.17 11.43 -0.81
C TRP A 291 17.95 10.67 -1.89
N LEU A 292 17.89 11.16 -3.12
CA LEU A 292 18.52 10.53 -4.27
C LEU A 292 20.05 10.64 -4.23
N ALA A 293 20.61 11.73 -3.73
CA ALA A 293 22.07 11.94 -3.67
C ALA A 293 22.78 10.79 -2.92
N GLY A 294 22.29 10.41 -1.74
CA GLY A 294 22.87 9.30 -0.98
C GLY A 294 22.78 7.96 -1.72
N VAL A 295 21.62 7.66 -2.31
CA VAL A 295 21.43 6.44 -3.10
C VAL A 295 22.37 6.39 -4.31
N ARG A 296 22.56 7.52 -4.99
CA ARG A 296 23.38 7.65 -6.20
C ARG A 296 24.87 7.43 -5.98
N GLU A 297 25.35 7.49 -4.75
CA GLU A 297 26.72 7.11 -4.42
C GLU A 297 27.04 5.64 -4.77
N ASN A 298 26.03 4.75 -4.72
CA ASN A 298 26.20 3.31 -4.88
C ASN A 298 25.27 2.66 -5.93
N TYR A 299 24.26 3.38 -6.44
CA TYR A 299 23.28 2.81 -7.38
C TYR A 299 22.99 3.78 -8.53
N SER A 300 23.28 3.34 -9.76
CA SER A 300 23.05 4.11 -10.99
C SER A 300 21.70 3.80 -11.68
N GLY A 301 20.97 2.80 -11.21
CA GLY A 301 19.70 2.38 -11.79
C GLY A 301 18.56 3.38 -11.57
N LYS A 302 17.36 3.04 -12.00
CA LYS A 302 16.17 3.87 -11.84
C LYS A 302 15.75 3.93 -10.36
N VAL A 303 15.59 5.13 -9.83
CA VAL A 303 15.13 5.35 -8.45
C VAL A 303 14.11 6.48 -8.38
N ILE A 304 13.09 6.31 -7.55
CA ILE A 304 12.05 7.31 -7.26
C ILE A 304 11.81 7.39 -5.75
N VAL A 305 11.33 8.55 -5.30
CA VAL A 305 10.87 8.78 -3.93
C VAL A 305 9.36 8.69 -3.92
N ALA A 306 8.80 7.76 -3.13
CA ALA A 306 7.37 7.57 -3.05
C ALA A 306 6.66 8.77 -2.40
N ARG A 307 5.41 8.98 -2.81
CA ARG A 307 4.47 9.95 -2.24
C ARG A 307 3.16 9.23 -1.92
N ASP A 308 2.44 9.74 -0.93
CA ASP A 308 1.11 9.23 -0.62
C ASP A 308 0.21 9.28 -1.85
N LEU A 309 -0.56 8.22 -2.04
CA LEU A 309 -1.46 7.99 -3.18
C LEU A 309 -0.76 7.87 -4.55
N MET A 310 0.58 7.81 -4.58
CA MET A 310 1.29 7.49 -5.82
C MET A 310 0.97 6.06 -6.26
N GLU A 311 0.64 5.88 -7.53
CA GLU A 311 0.40 4.59 -8.15
C GLU A 311 1.59 4.15 -9.00
N LEU A 312 1.96 2.89 -8.89
CA LEU A 312 2.99 2.26 -9.72
C LEU A 312 2.41 1.01 -10.38
N PRO A 313 2.07 1.08 -11.67
CA PRO A 313 1.59 -0.09 -12.41
C PRO A 313 2.75 -1.01 -12.81
N LEU A 314 2.47 -2.32 -12.92
CA LEU A 314 3.35 -3.31 -13.50
C LEU A 314 2.68 -3.96 -14.72
N PRO A 315 3.49 -4.44 -15.72
CA PRO A 315 4.96 -4.33 -15.81
C PRO A 315 5.45 -2.89 -15.95
N LEU A 316 6.71 -2.64 -15.58
CA LEU A 316 7.34 -1.30 -15.62
C LEU A 316 7.51 -0.75 -17.03
#